data_2d936d9321ac53bfd2d57760b6768e21
#
_entry.id   2d936d9321ac53bfd2d57760b6768e21
#
_cell.length_a   1.000
_cell.length_b   1.000
_cell.length_c   1.000
_cell.angle_alpha   90.00
_cell.angle_beta   90.00
_cell.angle_gamma   90.00
#
_symmetry.space_group_name_H-M   'P 1'
#
loop_
_entity.id
_entity.type
_entity.pdbx_description
1 polymer ?
#
loop_
_entity_poly.entity_id
_entity_poly.type
_entity_poly.pdbx_seq_one_letter_code
_entity_poly.pdbx_strand_id
1 'polypeptide(L)'
;MKGIATLGLGLTIALSTVAAEKGHPSTSAQVRLASWWMARHAEKMEVIEAANDPKKETKVELLMVGDSITHNFDKGGPGEAVWQKHFAPLDALNLGFGGDRTNHVLWRLDHLPQLKTAPKAASLMIGTNNICWGSDHPRQAADGVQAIAKKLNEIYPEMKILVVAVFPRRRELTHPHRKEIIELNSYLPKLLKDIPNVSFIDIGPKFLNAKGHLSKEMMPDTTHPSARGHEIWAEAIVPTLKQLMGKK
;
A
#
# COMPACT_ATOMS: atom_id res chain seq x y z
N MET A 1 32.37 69.71 23.92
CA MET A 1 32.15 68.84 22.77
C MET A 1 31.76 67.46 23.25
N LYS A 2 30.47 67.06 23.09
CA LYS A 2 29.95 65.80 23.57
C LYS A 2 29.95 64.77 22.41
N GLY A 3 30.74 63.70 22.61
CA GLY A 3 30.77 62.60 21.63
C GLY A 3 29.57 61.66 21.82
N ILE A 4 28.84 61.40 20.70
CA ILE A 4 27.73 60.48 20.63
C ILE A 4 28.29 59.11 20.23
N ALA A 5 28.16 58.11 21.11
CA ALA A 5 28.48 56.74 20.83
C ALA A 5 27.26 56.04 20.20
N THR A 6 27.38 55.59 18.97
CA THR A 6 26.39 54.84 18.24
C THR A 6 26.56 53.33 18.52
N LEU A 7 25.63 52.73 19.26
CA LEU A 7 25.57 51.27 19.42
C LEU A 7 24.91 50.66 18.17
N GLY A 8 25.70 49.92 17.39
CA GLY A 8 25.20 49.08 16.33
C GLY A 8 24.73 47.73 16.85
N LEU A 9 23.41 47.48 16.84
CA LEU A 9 22.80 46.17 17.15
C LEU A 9 22.92 45.25 15.94
N GLY A 10 23.89 44.36 15.94
CA GLY A 10 24.05 43.34 14.91
C GLY A 10 23.05 42.24 15.13
N LEU A 11 22.01 42.14 14.29
CA LEU A 11 21.05 41.05 14.25
C LEU A 11 21.68 39.86 13.48
N THR A 12 22.17 38.87 14.22
CA THR A 12 22.67 37.62 13.62
C THR A 12 21.46 36.68 13.39
N ILE A 13 20.99 36.61 12.13
CA ILE A 13 19.99 35.62 11.71
C ILE A 13 20.74 34.30 11.55
N ALA A 14 20.56 33.38 12.51
CA ALA A 14 20.99 32.00 12.37
C ALA A 14 20.05 31.31 11.37
N LEU A 15 20.52 31.14 10.12
CA LEU A 15 19.87 30.19 9.19
C LEU A 15 20.15 28.78 9.71
N SER A 16 19.19 28.21 10.40
CA SER A 16 19.14 26.75 10.61
C SER A 16 18.79 26.09 9.27
N THR A 17 19.83 25.62 8.57
CA THR A 17 19.64 24.67 7.47
C THR A 17 19.09 23.38 8.06
N VAL A 18 17.78 23.20 8.00
CA VAL A 18 17.18 21.88 8.16
C VAL A 18 17.68 21.04 6.99
N ALA A 19 18.71 20.24 7.24
CA ALA A 19 19.12 19.22 6.29
C ALA A 19 17.90 18.31 6.10
N ALA A 20 17.35 18.26 4.89
CA ALA A 20 16.30 17.30 4.56
C ALA A 20 16.86 15.92 4.90
N GLU A 21 16.28 15.24 5.89
CA GLU A 21 16.63 13.85 6.18
C GLU A 21 16.53 13.08 4.88
N LYS A 22 17.65 12.51 4.43
CA LYS A 22 17.63 11.59 3.27
C LYS A 22 16.70 10.46 3.66
N GLY A 23 15.52 10.38 2.99
CA GLY A 23 14.55 9.34 3.22
C GLY A 23 15.23 7.96 3.13
N HIS A 24 14.84 7.04 4.00
CA HIS A 24 15.33 5.65 3.94
C HIS A 24 14.74 4.95 2.69
N PRO A 25 15.31 3.79 2.26
CA PRO A 25 14.90 3.11 1.03
C PRO A 25 13.40 2.87 0.91
N SER A 26 12.70 2.54 2.01
CA SER A 26 11.25 2.26 1.99
C SER A 26 10.38 3.43 1.53
N THR A 27 10.88 4.68 1.63
CA THR A 27 10.17 5.92 1.24
C THR A 27 10.71 6.55 -0.04
N SER A 28 11.73 5.95 -0.66
CA SER A 28 12.38 6.46 -1.87
C SER A 28 11.97 5.63 -3.09
N ALA A 29 11.28 6.24 -4.07
CA ALA A 29 10.82 5.56 -5.28
C ALA A 29 11.96 4.84 -6.00
N GLN A 30 11.78 3.56 -6.34
CA GLN A 30 12.79 2.74 -7.00
C GLN A 30 12.16 1.82 -8.03
N VAL A 31 12.69 1.85 -9.26
CA VAL A 31 12.29 0.96 -10.35
C VAL A 31 12.84 -0.45 -10.17
N ARG A 32 12.10 -1.44 -10.69
CA ARG A 32 12.62 -2.80 -10.92
C ARG A 32 12.74 -3.03 -12.42
N LEU A 33 13.97 -3.37 -12.86
CA LEU A 33 14.26 -3.56 -14.28
C LEU A 33 14.00 -5.00 -14.79
N ALA A 34 13.31 -5.84 -14.01
CA ALA A 34 12.90 -7.16 -14.46
C ALA A 34 11.87 -7.05 -15.59
N SER A 35 12.10 -7.74 -16.72
CA SER A 35 11.27 -7.63 -17.92
C SER A 35 9.77 -7.90 -17.66
N TRP A 36 9.45 -8.93 -16.87
CA TRP A 36 8.06 -9.25 -16.52
C TRP A 36 7.39 -8.13 -15.70
N TRP A 37 8.17 -7.45 -14.83
CA TRP A 37 7.64 -6.37 -14.00
C TRP A 37 7.33 -5.13 -14.84
N MET A 38 8.23 -4.79 -15.78
CA MET A 38 8.02 -3.70 -16.72
C MET A 38 6.87 -3.99 -17.68
N ALA A 39 6.76 -5.24 -18.17
CA ALA A 39 5.64 -5.65 -19.03
C ALA A 39 4.30 -5.52 -18.29
N ARG A 40 4.24 -5.98 -17.01
CA ARG A 40 3.04 -5.81 -16.19
C ARG A 40 2.72 -4.33 -15.94
N HIS A 41 3.73 -3.50 -15.72
CA HIS A 41 3.52 -2.06 -15.55
C HIS A 41 2.89 -1.46 -16.82
N ALA A 42 3.41 -1.79 -18.01
CA ALA A 42 2.85 -1.36 -19.28
C ALA A 42 1.40 -1.84 -19.47
N GLU A 43 1.10 -3.09 -19.14
CA GLU A 43 -0.29 -3.63 -19.17
C GLU A 43 -1.24 -2.78 -18.29
N LYS A 44 -0.82 -2.37 -17.10
CA LYS A 44 -1.66 -1.55 -16.22
C LYS A 44 -1.83 -0.12 -16.74
N MET A 45 -0.81 0.43 -17.42
CA MET A 45 -0.93 1.70 -18.13
C MET A 45 -2.00 1.62 -19.22
N GLU A 46 -1.98 0.55 -20.04
CA GLU A 46 -2.98 0.33 -21.12
C GLU A 46 -4.42 0.26 -20.57
N VAL A 47 -4.62 -0.40 -19.41
CA VAL A 47 -5.95 -0.44 -18.76
C VAL A 47 -6.40 0.95 -18.32
N ILE A 48 -5.50 1.75 -17.75
CA ILE A 48 -5.81 3.13 -17.32
C ILE A 48 -6.09 4.03 -18.53
N GLU A 49 -5.31 3.91 -19.60
CA GLU A 49 -5.54 4.63 -20.85
C GLU A 49 -6.87 4.25 -21.47
N ALA A 50 -7.24 2.96 -21.43
CA ALA A 50 -8.54 2.50 -21.89
C ALA A 50 -9.69 3.08 -21.04
N ALA A 51 -9.52 3.18 -19.72
CA ALA A 51 -10.51 3.81 -18.83
C ALA A 51 -10.61 5.33 -19.05
N ASN A 52 -9.58 5.95 -19.59
CA ASN A 52 -9.55 7.37 -19.95
C ASN A 52 -10.11 7.68 -21.34
N ASP A 53 -10.35 6.67 -22.16
CA ASP A 53 -10.91 6.82 -23.51
C ASP A 53 -12.45 6.78 -23.45
N PRO A 54 -13.17 7.88 -23.75
CA PRO A 54 -14.62 7.93 -23.69
C PRO A 54 -15.32 7.00 -24.69
N LYS A 55 -14.58 6.43 -25.64
CA LYS A 55 -15.10 5.46 -26.62
C LYS A 55 -15.04 4.02 -26.10
N LYS A 56 -14.42 3.77 -24.96
CA LYS A 56 -14.31 2.45 -24.33
C LYS A 56 -15.20 2.35 -23.10
N GLU A 57 -15.73 1.16 -22.87
CA GLU A 57 -16.58 0.89 -21.69
C GLU A 57 -15.78 0.57 -20.43
N THR A 58 -14.44 0.59 -20.51
CA THR A 58 -13.55 0.29 -19.38
C THR A 58 -13.75 1.30 -18.25
N LYS A 59 -14.02 0.81 -17.06
CA LYS A 59 -14.14 1.63 -15.83
C LYS A 59 -13.14 1.15 -14.78
N VAL A 60 -12.65 2.08 -13.97
CA VAL A 60 -11.83 1.78 -12.80
C VAL A 60 -12.38 2.61 -11.63
N GLU A 61 -13.09 1.96 -10.72
CA GLU A 61 -13.66 2.60 -9.53
C GLU A 61 -12.96 2.20 -8.24
N LEU A 62 -12.19 1.07 -8.25
CA LEU A 62 -11.44 0.56 -7.11
C LEU A 62 -10.00 0.23 -7.53
N LEU A 63 -9.02 0.68 -6.75
CA LEU A 63 -7.63 0.27 -6.91
C LEU A 63 -7.25 -0.78 -5.85
N MET A 64 -6.68 -1.91 -6.26
CA MET A 64 -6.13 -2.91 -5.34
C MET A 64 -4.60 -2.86 -5.42
N VAL A 65 -3.98 -2.14 -4.49
CA VAL A 65 -2.54 -1.83 -4.49
C VAL A 65 -1.79 -2.74 -3.53
N GLY A 66 -0.73 -3.40 -4.01
CA GLY A 66 0.04 -4.31 -3.16
C GLY A 66 1.18 -5.04 -3.87
N ASP A 67 1.57 -6.16 -3.29
CA ASP A 67 2.64 -7.05 -3.76
C ASP A 67 2.11 -8.35 -4.39
N SER A 68 2.84 -9.48 -4.22
CA SER A 68 2.43 -10.79 -4.73
C SER A 68 1.10 -11.28 -4.18
N ILE A 69 0.76 -10.92 -2.94
CA ILE A 69 -0.47 -11.35 -2.30
C ILE A 69 -1.67 -10.76 -3.05
N THR A 70 -1.58 -9.48 -3.44
CA THR A 70 -2.59 -8.82 -4.28
C THR A 70 -2.50 -9.29 -5.75
N HIS A 71 -1.29 -9.50 -6.29
CA HIS A 71 -1.10 -10.00 -7.65
C HIS A 71 -1.81 -11.34 -7.87
N ASN A 72 -1.82 -12.21 -6.87
CA ASN A 72 -2.43 -13.54 -6.92
C ASN A 72 -3.96 -13.56 -7.11
N PHE A 73 -4.61 -12.42 -7.16
CA PHE A 73 -5.98 -12.29 -7.64
C PHE A 73 -6.11 -12.35 -9.18
N ASP A 74 -5.03 -12.24 -9.92
CA ASP A 74 -5.05 -12.32 -11.38
C ASP A 74 -5.32 -13.75 -11.87
N LYS A 75 -5.60 -13.85 -13.18
CA LYS A 75 -5.86 -15.11 -13.88
C LYS A 75 -4.73 -16.12 -13.64
N GLY A 76 -5.11 -17.33 -13.27
CA GLY A 76 -4.19 -18.40 -12.91
C GLY A 76 -3.69 -18.37 -11.47
N GLY A 77 -3.97 -17.31 -10.72
CA GLY A 77 -3.65 -17.21 -9.31
C GLY A 77 -4.71 -17.86 -8.40
N PRO A 78 -4.36 -18.19 -7.15
CA PRO A 78 -5.30 -18.82 -6.21
C PRO A 78 -6.49 -17.94 -5.85
N GLY A 79 -6.42 -16.64 -6.09
CA GLY A 79 -7.49 -15.68 -5.82
C GLY A 79 -8.37 -15.35 -7.02
N GLU A 80 -8.14 -15.94 -8.22
CA GLU A 80 -8.86 -15.59 -9.44
C GLU A 80 -10.39 -15.67 -9.30
N ALA A 81 -10.91 -16.79 -8.78
CA ALA A 81 -12.35 -16.97 -8.59
C ALA A 81 -12.93 -15.95 -7.58
N VAL A 82 -12.16 -15.63 -6.55
CA VAL A 82 -12.52 -14.61 -5.56
C VAL A 82 -12.55 -13.21 -6.17
N TRP A 83 -11.60 -12.91 -7.05
CA TRP A 83 -11.60 -11.67 -7.81
C TRP A 83 -12.86 -11.50 -8.64
N GLN A 84 -13.20 -12.51 -9.43
CA GLN A 84 -14.40 -12.47 -10.28
C GLN A 84 -15.69 -12.30 -9.47
N LYS A 85 -15.76 -12.92 -8.31
CA LYS A 85 -16.92 -12.85 -7.42
C LYS A 85 -17.06 -11.52 -6.71
N HIS A 86 -15.96 -10.94 -6.20
CA HIS A 86 -16.01 -9.86 -5.22
C HIS A 86 -15.48 -8.51 -5.74
N PHE A 87 -14.45 -8.50 -6.60
CA PHE A 87 -13.75 -7.28 -6.99
C PHE A 87 -14.05 -6.84 -8.43
N ALA A 88 -14.18 -7.76 -9.37
CA ALA A 88 -14.56 -7.45 -10.74
C ALA A 88 -15.89 -6.67 -10.83
N PRO A 89 -16.95 -7.02 -10.05
CA PRO A 89 -18.19 -6.24 -10.03
C PRO A 89 -18.07 -4.84 -9.42
N LEU A 90 -16.93 -4.50 -8.84
CA LEU A 90 -16.61 -3.18 -8.29
C LEU A 90 -15.77 -2.34 -9.27
N ASP A 91 -15.60 -2.78 -10.51
CA ASP A 91 -14.71 -2.15 -11.50
C ASP A 91 -13.28 -1.98 -10.93
N ALA A 92 -12.75 -3.05 -10.32
CA ALA A 92 -11.47 -3.01 -9.65
C ALA A 92 -10.30 -3.20 -10.63
N LEU A 93 -9.21 -2.44 -10.43
CA LEU A 93 -7.93 -2.62 -11.10
C LEU A 93 -6.91 -3.24 -10.13
N ASN A 94 -6.37 -4.42 -10.51
CA ASN A 94 -5.32 -5.07 -9.73
C ASN A 94 -3.95 -4.43 -10.00
N LEU A 95 -3.46 -3.67 -9.04
CA LEU A 95 -2.13 -3.07 -8.99
C LEU A 95 -1.20 -3.81 -8.02
N GLY A 96 -1.40 -5.12 -7.83
CA GLY A 96 -0.47 -6.00 -7.13
C GLY A 96 0.68 -6.44 -8.03
N PHE A 97 1.92 -6.40 -7.54
CA PHE A 97 3.11 -6.85 -8.27
C PHE A 97 3.97 -7.76 -7.40
N GLY A 98 4.23 -8.97 -7.88
CA GLY A 98 5.01 -9.97 -7.16
C GLY A 98 6.35 -9.44 -6.63
N GLY A 99 6.62 -9.63 -5.33
CA GLY A 99 7.88 -9.22 -4.72
C GLY A 99 8.08 -7.71 -4.52
N ASP A 100 7.06 -6.88 -4.77
CA ASP A 100 7.17 -5.44 -4.54
C ASP A 100 7.35 -5.11 -3.07
N ARG A 101 8.15 -4.09 -2.83
CA ARG A 101 8.29 -3.34 -1.59
C ARG A 101 7.66 -1.97 -1.76
N THR A 102 7.55 -1.22 -0.69
CA THR A 102 6.95 0.12 -0.68
C THR A 102 7.58 1.08 -1.69
N ASN A 103 8.91 1.07 -1.82
CA ASN A 103 9.64 1.89 -2.79
C ASN A 103 9.29 1.57 -4.26
N HIS A 104 9.00 0.31 -4.59
CA HIS A 104 8.56 -0.07 -5.93
C HIS A 104 7.14 0.43 -6.23
N VAL A 105 6.24 0.35 -5.23
CA VAL A 105 4.88 0.90 -5.35
C VAL A 105 4.94 2.41 -5.57
N LEU A 106 5.77 3.14 -4.82
CA LEU A 106 5.96 4.58 -5.00
C LEU A 106 6.39 4.90 -6.42
N TRP A 107 7.39 4.17 -6.96
CA TRP A 107 7.84 4.37 -8.33
C TRP A 107 6.71 4.14 -9.34
N ARG A 108 5.92 3.07 -9.18
CA ARG A 108 4.80 2.79 -10.08
C ARG A 108 3.75 3.90 -10.06
N LEU A 109 3.43 4.43 -8.88
CA LEU A 109 2.46 5.53 -8.75
C LEU A 109 2.95 6.82 -9.40
N ASP A 110 4.27 7.06 -9.42
CA ASP A 110 4.87 8.21 -10.12
C ASP A 110 4.84 8.05 -11.65
N HIS A 111 4.74 6.81 -12.17
CA HIS A 111 4.88 6.51 -13.60
C HIS A 111 3.60 5.90 -14.23
N LEU A 112 2.52 5.70 -13.46
CA LEU A 112 1.21 5.34 -14.01
C LEU A 112 0.49 6.59 -14.51
N PRO A 113 -0.21 6.53 -15.65
CA PRO A 113 -1.12 7.59 -16.05
C PRO A 113 -2.18 7.80 -14.96
N GLN A 114 -2.63 9.03 -14.79
CA GLN A 114 -3.74 9.31 -13.88
C GLN A 114 -5.07 8.99 -14.56
N LEU A 115 -6.00 8.41 -13.80
CA LEU A 115 -7.38 8.27 -14.23
C LEU A 115 -8.06 9.64 -14.27
N LYS A 116 -8.67 9.99 -15.41
CA LYS A 116 -9.44 11.25 -15.55
C LYS A 116 -10.66 11.29 -14.64
N THR A 117 -11.30 10.14 -14.45
CA THR A 117 -12.32 9.96 -13.41
C THR A 117 -11.66 9.31 -12.21
N ALA A 118 -11.59 10.04 -11.11
CA ALA A 118 -10.96 9.53 -9.89
C ALA A 118 -11.64 8.24 -9.40
N PRO A 119 -10.87 7.22 -9.00
CA PRO A 119 -11.43 6.03 -8.36
C PRO A 119 -12.16 6.41 -7.07
N LYS A 120 -13.20 5.69 -6.71
CA LYS A 120 -13.96 5.91 -5.46
C LYS A 120 -13.18 5.45 -4.24
N ALA A 121 -12.44 4.34 -4.38
CA ALA A 121 -11.65 3.77 -3.28
C ALA A 121 -10.37 3.10 -3.76
N ALA A 122 -9.44 2.92 -2.81
CA ALA A 122 -8.29 2.04 -2.93
C ALA A 122 -8.19 1.12 -1.70
N SER A 123 -7.76 -0.13 -1.91
CA SER A 123 -7.25 -1.01 -0.87
C SER A 123 -5.73 -1.09 -0.99
N LEU A 124 -5.00 -0.82 0.08
CA LEU A 124 -3.54 -0.84 0.13
C LEU A 124 -3.07 -1.89 1.12
N MET A 125 -2.32 -2.90 0.67
CA MET A 125 -1.62 -3.86 1.53
C MET A 125 -0.23 -4.14 0.97
N ILE A 126 0.80 -3.67 1.67
CA ILE A 126 2.20 -3.76 1.26
C ILE A 126 3.12 -3.72 2.49
N GLY A 127 4.30 -4.34 2.42
CA GLY A 127 5.31 -4.26 3.47
C GLY A 127 5.94 -5.60 3.84
N THR A 128 5.32 -6.74 3.51
CA THR A 128 5.87 -8.06 3.84
C THR A 128 7.25 -8.27 3.22
N ASN A 129 7.50 -7.78 2.02
CA ASN A 129 8.78 -7.91 1.33
C ASN A 129 9.83 -6.89 1.82
N ASN A 130 9.43 -5.76 2.36
CA ASN A 130 10.32 -4.84 3.06
C ASN A 130 11.01 -5.56 4.23
N ILE A 131 10.23 -6.27 5.05
CA ILE A 131 10.71 -7.05 6.19
C ILE A 131 11.57 -8.24 5.73
N CYS A 132 11.06 -9.04 4.79
CA CYS A 132 11.64 -10.36 4.52
C CYS A 132 12.79 -10.36 3.51
N TRP A 133 12.82 -9.39 2.60
CA TRP A 133 13.80 -9.30 1.52
C TRP A 133 14.55 -7.96 1.50
N GLY A 134 13.94 -6.91 2.03
CA GLY A 134 14.52 -5.58 2.10
C GLY A 134 15.40 -5.37 3.32
N SER A 135 15.24 -6.21 4.35
CA SER A 135 15.87 -6.04 5.66
C SER A 135 15.58 -4.66 6.28
N ASP A 136 14.43 -4.07 5.93
CA ASP A 136 14.01 -2.79 6.47
C ASP A 136 13.54 -3.00 7.93
N HIS A 137 13.87 -2.04 8.80
CA HIS A 137 13.30 -2.02 10.15
C HIS A 137 11.76 -1.88 10.06
N PRO A 138 10.96 -2.52 10.94
CA PRO A 138 9.49 -2.46 10.91
C PRO A 138 8.93 -1.04 10.80
N ARG A 139 9.53 -0.08 11.51
CA ARG A 139 9.15 1.33 11.44
C ARG A 139 9.38 1.92 10.04
N GLN A 140 10.50 1.61 9.39
CA GLN A 140 10.80 2.10 8.05
C GLN A 140 9.81 1.56 7.02
N ALA A 141 9.46 0.26 7.12
CA ALA A 141 8.43 -0.33 6.27
C ALA A 141 7.06 0.34 6.49
N ALA A 142 6.69 0.66 7.73
CA ALA A 142 5.46 1.38 8.05
C ALA A 142 5.46 2.82 7.50
N ASP A 143 6.60 3.52 7.58
CA ASP A 143 6.76 4.86 6.96
C ASP A 143 6.59 4.78 5.43
N GLY A 144 7.06 3.71 4.79
CA GLY A 144 6.82 3.44 3.37
C GLY A 144 5.34 3.25 3.04
N VAL A 145 4.58 2.53 3.88
CA VAL A 145 3.12 2.40 3.74
C VAL A 145 2.44 3.77 3.87
N GLN A 146 2.85 4.57 4.86
CA GLN A 146 2.35 5.93 5.02
C GLN A 146 2.63 6.80 3.79
N ALA A 147 3.85 6.72 3.24
CA ALA A 147 4.23 7.49 2.05
C ALA A 147 3.34 7.14 0.85
N ILE A 148 3.02 5.85 0.65
CA ILE A 148 2.10 5.41 -0.42
C ILE A 148 0.69 5.95 -0.17
N ALA A 149 0.18 5.88 1.06
CA ALA A 149 -1.15 6.40 1.39
C ALA A 149 -1.25 7.91 1.14
N LYS A 150 -0.21 8.69 1.52
CA LYS A 150 -0.10 10.12 1.20
C LYS A 150 -0.08 10.37 -0.30
N LYS A 151 0.74 9.62 -1.05
CA LYS A 151 0.85 9.73 -2.50
C LYS A 151 -0.48 9.46 -3.20
N LEU A 152 -1.20 8.42 -2.81
CA LEU A 152 -2.53 8.12 -3.33
C LEU A 152 -3.55 9.24 -3.02
N ASN A 153 -3.49 9.81 -1.81
CA ASN A 153 -4.33 10.93 -1.42
C ASN A 153 -3.98 12.24 -2.16
N GLU A 154 -2.70 12.46 -2.46
CA GLU A 154 -2.24 13.58 -3.30
C GLU A 154 -2.75 13.46 -4.75
N ILE A 155 -2.68 12.25 -5.33
CA ILE A 155 -3.15 12.00 -6.71
C ILE A 155 -4.68 12.10 -6.80
N TYR A 156 -5.40 11.56 -5.80
CA TYR A 156 -6.86 11.50 -5.79
C TYR A 156 -7.41 11.93 -4.41
N PRO A 157 -7.52 13.26 -4.15
CA PRO A 157 -7.86 13.77 -2.81
C PRO A 157 -9.20 13.30 -2.23
N GLU A 158 -10.17 12.97 -3.10
CA GLU A 158 -11.51 12.52 -2.68
C GLU A 158 -11.61 10.99 -2.54
N MET A 159 -10.62 10.25 -3.06
CA MET A 159 -10.61 8.79 -3.01
C MET A 159 -10.48 8.30 -1.57
N LYS A 160 -11.31 7.31 -1.20
CA LYS A 160 -11.22 6.67 0.11
C LYS A 160 -10.17 5.57 0.08
N ILE A 161 -9.27 5.53 1.05
CA ILE A 161 -8.17 4.57 1.10
C ILE A 161 -8.36 3.67 2.32
N LEU A 162 -8.48 2.36 2.07
CA LEU A 162 -8.48 1.34 3.11
C LEU A 162 -7.09 0.69 3.16
N VAL A 163 -6.31 1.03 4.17
CA VAL A 163 -5.04 0.35 4.46
C VAL A 163 -5.34 -0.91 5.24
N VAL A 164 -4.94 -2.05 4.67
CA VAL A 164 -5.07 -3.36 5.32
C VAL A 164 -3.73 -3.69 5.99
N ALA A 165 -3.78 -4.12 7.24
CA ALA A 165 -2.61 -4.61 7.96
C ALA A 165 -1.90 -5.71 7.16
N VAL A 166 -0.57 -5.69 7.16
CA VAL A 166 0.24 -6.75 6.53
C VAL A 166 -0.10 -8.09 7.18
N PHE A 167 -0.42 -9.08 6.35
CA PHE A 167 -0.86 -10.39 6.84
C PHE A 167 0.23 -11.09 7.65
N PRO A 168 -0.18 -11.91 8.63
CA PRO A 168 0.76 -12.71 9.39
C PRO A 168 1.57 -13.61 8.44
N ARG A 169 2.88 -13.64 8.66
CA ARG A 169 3.83 -14.46 7.90
C ARG A 169 4.52 -15.46 8.82
N ARG A 170 4.92 -16.62 8.30
CA ARG A 170 5.48 -17.73 9.06
C ARG A 170 4.48 -18.35 10.04
N ARG A 171 4.63 -19.62 10.30
CA ARG A 171 3.67 -20.39 11.11
C ARG A 171 3.64 -19.92 12.56
N GLU A 172 4.84 -19.86 13.16
CA GLU A 172 5.00 -19.67 14.60
C GLU A 172 5.02 -18.18 14.98
N LEU A 173 4.33 -17.84 16.07
CA LEU A 173 4.33 -16.47 16.63
C LEU A 173 5.74 -16.01 17.05
N THR A 174 6.60 -16.95 17.43
CA THR A 174 7.96 -16.67 17.87
C THR A 174 8.94 -16.34 16.74
N HIS A 175 8.58 -16.61 15.48
CA HIS A 175 9.45 -16.35 14.34
C HIS A 175 9.76 -14.85 14.21
N PRO A 176 11.03 -14.43 13.98
CA PRO A 176 11.41 -13.02 13.88
C PRO A 176 10.53 -12.22 12.90
N HIS A 177 10.38 -12.66 11.65
CA HIS A 177 9.54 -11.97 10.69
C HIS A 177 8.06 -11.83 11.11
N ARG A 178 7.53 -12.77 11.92
CA ARG A 178 6.17 -12.63 12.49
C ARG A 178 6.12 -11.46 13.47
N LYS A 179 7.11 -11.35 14.36
CA LYS A 179 7.21 -10.27 15.33
C LYS A 179 7.38 -8.92 14.65
N GLU A 180 8.25 -8.85 13.64
CA GLU A 180 8.51 -7.64 12.87
C GLU A 180 7.26 -7.16 12.10
N ILE A 181 6.46 -8.08 11.54
CA ILE A 181 5.18 -7.71 10.91
C ILE A 181 4.17 -7.20 11.93
N ILE A 182 4.07 -7.81 13.11
CA ILE A 182 3.23 -7.31 14.20
C ILE A 182 3.68 -5.89 14.60
N GLU A 183 4.97 -5.69 14.74
CA GLU A 183 5.55 -4.38 15.07
C GLU A 183 5.26 -3.35 13.97
N LEU A 184 5.47 -3.68 12.68
CA LEU A 184 5.11 -2.83 11.55
C LEU A 184 3.64 -2.39 11.64
N ASN A 185 2.74 -3.35 11.80
CA ASN A 185 1.30 -3.09 11.88
C ASN A 185 0.93 -2.20 13.08
N SER A 186 1.68 -2.28 14.19
CA SER A 186 1.44 -1.46 15.38
C SER A 186 1.69 0.03 15.17
N TYR A 187 2.53 0.40 14.20
CA TYR A 187 2.80 1.81 13.84
C TYR A 187 1.70 2.41 12.95
N LEU A 188 1.03 1.59 12.11
CA LEU A 188 0.14 2.09 11.06
C LEU A 188 -1.02 2.95 11.56
N PRO A 189 -1.77 2.59 12.62
CA PRO A 189 -2.89 3.41 13.08
C PRO A 189 -2.49 4.84 13.42
N LYS A 190 -1.32 5.02 14.07
CA LYS A 190 -0.81 6.34 14.45
C LYS A 190 -0.30 7.12 13.23
N LEU A 191 0.37 6.45 12.30
CA LEU A 191 0.95 7.07 11.11
C LEU A 191 -0.12 7.53 10.11
N LEU A 192 -1.26 6.84 10.07
CA LEU A 192 -2.30 7.07 9.07
C LEU A 192 -3.41 8.03 9.53
N LYS A 193 -3.56 8.26 10.85
CA LYS A 193 -4.71 8.96 11.44
C LYS A 193 -4.96 10.37 10.90
N ASP A 194 -3.88 11.08 10.51
CA ASP A 194 -3.95 12.47 10.07
C ASP A 194 -3.95 12.61 8.52
N ILE A 195 -4.00 11.50 7.78
CA ILE A 195 -4.12 11.52 6.32
C ILE A 195 -5.61 11.52 5.97
N PRO A 196 -6.10 12.53 5.22
CA PRO A 196 -7.50 12.60 4.86
C PRO A 196 -7.97 11.36 4.09
N ASN A 197 -9.20 10.94 4.34
CA ASN A 197 -9.84 9.83 3.62
C ASN A 197 -9.13 8.46 3.76
N VAL A 198 -8.23 8.29 4.72
CA VAL A 198 -7.54 7.03 5.02
C VAL A 198 -8.15 6.36 6.24
N SER A 199 -8.43 5.07 6.12
CA SER A 199 -8.85 4.18 7.20
C SER A 199 -7.95 2.96 7.27
N PHE A 200 -7.90 2.31 8.44
CA PHE A 200 -7.06 1.13 8.70
C PHE A 200 -7.91 -0.03 9.21
N ILE A 201 -7.60 -1.24 8.73
CA ILE A 201 -8.22 -2.47 9.22
C ILE A 201 -7.17 -3.56 9.39
N ASP A 202 -7.21 -4.26 10.52
CA ASP A 202 -6.42 -5.48 10.74
C ASP A 202 -7.32 -6.71 10.67
N ILE A 203 -7.14 -7.49 9.62
CA ILE A 203 -7.82 -8.77 9.41
C ILE A 203 -6.89 -9.96 9.65
N GLY A 204 -5.65 -9.72 10.02
CA GLY A 204 -4.62 -10.74 10.28
C GLY A 204 -5.08 -11.85 11.23
N PRO A 205 -5.80 -11.56 12.34
CA PRO A 205 -6.34 -12.59 13.23
C PRO A 205 -7.22 -13.64 12.55
N LYS A 206 -7.90 -13.30 11.44
CA LYS A 206 -8.75 -14.24 10.69
C LYS A 206 -7.98 -15.39 10.01
N PHE A 207 -6.66 -15.23 9.84
CA PHE A 207 -5.76 -16.24 9.27
C PHE A 207 -5.16 -17.17 10.31
N LEU A 208 -5.38 -16.90 11.59
CA LEU A 208 -4.75 -17.60 12.69
C LEU A 208 -5.73 -18.57 13.37
N ASN A 209 -5.21 -19.70 13.84
CA ASN A 209 -5.97 -20.59 14.72
C ASN A 209 -5.98 -20.07 16.17
N ALA A 210 -6.69 -20.76 17.06
CA ALA A 210 -6.82 -20.39 18.49
C ALA A 210 -5.47 -20.32 19.24
N LYS A 211 -4.40 -20.94 18.72
CA LYS A 211 -3.03 -20.87 19.27
C LYS A 211 -2.21 -19.74 18.67
N GLY A 212 -2.79 -18.90 17.81
CA GLY A 212 -2.07 -17.82 17.09
C GLY A 212 -1.18 -18.33 15.96
N HIS A 213 -1.27 -19.59 15.57
CA HIS A 213 -0.48 -20.16 14.49
C HIS A 213 -1.18 -19.94 13.15
N LEU A 214 -0.38 -19.61 12.12
CA LEU A 214 -0.84 -19.52 10.75
C LEU A 214 -1.15 -20.93 10.20
N SER A 215 -2.35 -21.11 9.69
CA SER A 215 -2.78 -22.38 9.10
C SER A 215 -2.23 -22.57 7.69
N LYS A 216 -1.80 -23.80 7.35
CA LYS A 216 -1.43 -24.18 5.98
C LYS A 216 -2.63 -24.12 5.02
N GLU A 217 -3.82 -24.34 5.53
CA GLU A 217 -5.06 -24.21 4.76
C GLU A 217 -5.24 -22.76 4.26
N MET A 218 -4.94 -21.80 5.11
CA MET A 218 -5.06 -20.37 4.79
C MET A 218 -3.89 -19.87 3.96
N MET A 219 -2.66 -20.26 4.31
CA MET A 219 -1.42 -19.85 3.65
C MET A 219 -0.47 -21.05 3.51
N PRO A 220 -0.52 -21.80 2.40
CA PRO A 220 0.23 -23.05 2.21
C PRO A 220 1.75 -22.90 2.37
N ASP A 221 2.32 -21.82 1.87
CA ASP A 221 3.74 -21.48 1.94
C ASP A 221 4.08 -20.53 3.10
N THR A 222 3.12 -20.30 3.98
CA THR A 222 3.22 -19.39 5.14
C THR A 222 3.39 -17.91 4.78
N THR A 223 3.04 -17.52 3.55
CA THR A 223 3.17 -16.15 3.03
C THR A 223 1.97 -15.75 2.17
N HIS A 224 1.62 -16.59 1.21
CA HIS A 224 0.58 -16.30 0.23
C HIS A 224 -0.73 -17.00 0.59
N PRO A 225 -1.86 -16.28 0.60
CA PRO A 225 -3.16 -16.89 0.82
C PRO A 225 -3.48 -17.95 -0.24
N SER A 226 -4.09 -19.05 0.21
CA SER A 226 -4.78 -19.99 -0.66
C SER A 226 -6.06 -19.35 -1.23
N ALA A 227 -6.81 -20.07 -2.07
CA ALA A 227 -8.14 -19.63 -2.50
C ALA A 227 -9.04 -19.32 -1.28
N ARG A 228 -9.01 -20.17 -0.23
CA ARG A 228 -9.75 -19.94 1.02
C ARG A 228 -9.25 -18.69 1.75
N GLY A 229 -7.94 -18.48 1.81
CA GLY A 229 -7.35 -17.27 2.41
C GLY A 229 -7.77 -16.00 1.67
N HIS A 230 -7.81 -16.02 0.33
CA HIS A 230 -8.31 -14.90 -0.48
C HIS A 230 -9.81 -14.65 -0.25
N GLU A 231 -10.63 -15.69 -0.10
CA GLU A 231 -12.07 -15.54 0.21
C GLU A 231 -12.26 -14.86 1.57
N ILE A 232 -11.54 -15.29 2.62
CA ILE A 232 -11.57 -14.66 3.94
C ILE A 232 -11.15 -13.18 3.86
N TRP A 233 -10.14 -12.88 3.06
CA TRP A 233 -9.73 -11.49 2.84
C TRP A 233 -10.85 -10.68 2.21
N ALA A 234 -11.42 -11.16 1.10
CA ALA A 234 -12.50 -10.48 0.40
C ALA A 234 -13.73 -10.28 1.30
N GLU A 235 -14.19 -11.34 1.97
CA GLU A 235 -15.31 -11.28 2.93
C GLU A 235 -15.09 -10.23 4.03
N ALA A 236 -13.85 -10.04 4.46
CA ALA A 236 -13.51 -9.11 5.52
C ALA A 236 -13.47 -7.63 5.09
N ILE A 237 -13.06 -7.33 3.84
CA ILE A 237 -12.86 -5.94 3.42
C ILE A 237 -13.93 -5.42 2.45
N VAL A 238 -14.58 -6.29 1.66
CA VAL A 238 -15.54 -5.86 0.63
C VAL A 238 -16.72 -5.07 1.20
N PRO A 239 -17.31 -5.44 2.36
CA PRO A 239 -18.36 -4.61 2.96
C PRO A 239 -17.91 -3.18 3.25
N THR A 240 -16.70 -3.02 3.81
CA THR A 240 -16.10 -1.71 4.07
C THR A 240 -15.80 -0.95 2.77
N LEU A 241 -15.22 -1.63 1.76
CA LEU A 241 -14.97 -1.01 0.46
C LEU A 241 -16.25 -0.53 -0.21
N LYS A 242 -17.31 -1.34 -0.21
CA LYS A 242 -18.62 -0.90 -0.73
C LYS A 242 -19.15 0.34 -0.02
N GLN A 243 -19.08 0.36 1.31
CA GLN A 243 -19.47 1.54 2.09
C GLN A 243 -18.64 2.77 1.71
N LEU A 244 -17.33 2.65 1.62
CA LEU A 244 -16.42 3.74 1.21
C LEU A 244 -16.70 4.24 -0.20
N MET A 245 -17.14 3.35 -1.10
CA MET A 245 -17.53 3.67 -2.49
C MET A 245 -18.95 4.20 -2.62
N GLY A 246 -19.75 4.25 -1.54
CA GLY A 246 -21.16 4.60 -1.59
C GLY A 246 -22.03 3.56 -2.30
N LYS A 247 -21.60 2.30 -2.37
CA LYS A 247 -22.34 1.17 -2.95
C LYS A 247 -23.04 0.37 -1.85
N LYS A 248 -24.23 -0.17 -2.18
CA LYS A 248 -24.97 -1.10 -1.30
C LYS A 248 -24.46 -2.51 -1.41
#